data_e4e51fc48061b2da01da0fc667b93616
#
_entry.id   e4e51fc48061b2da01da0fc667b93616
#
_cell.length_a   1.000
_cell.length_b   1.000
_cell.length_c   1.000
_cell.angle_alpha   90.00
_cell.angle_beta   90.00
_cell.angle_gamma   90.00
#
_symmetry.space_group_name_H-M   'P 1'
#
loop_
_entity.id
_entity.type
_entity.pdbx_description
1 polymer ?
#
loop_
_entity_poly.entity_id
_entity_poly.type
_entity_poly.pdbx_seq_one_letter_code
_entity_poly.pdbx_strand_id
1 'polypeptide(L)'
;HAIAEAARSALVSSGHEVGFHDLYQEGFDPILPSEEIPKDGDVDPVIQKHCDEIASADGIIIVHPNWWGMPPAILKGWIDRVIRPGVAYEFLEGDSGEGVPQGLLKASKTVVFNTSNTFPERERQVFGDPLETLWKNCIFGLCGVKEFYRTTYSVIITSTSTQRKAWLEDVKEAV
;
A
#
# COMPACT_ATOMS: atom_id res chain seq x y z
N HIS A 1 8.02 10.50 -4.98
CA HIS A 1 8.21 11.44 -3.86
C HIS A 1 7.16 12.56 -3.84
N ALA A 2 6.99 13.38 -4.92
CA ALA A 2 6.10 14.56 -4.90
C ALA A 2 4.65 14.24 -4.48
N ILE A 3 4.07 13.14 -4.94
CA ILE A 3 2.73 12.67 -4.54
C ILE A 3 2.69 12.35 -3.05
N ALA A 4 3.64 11.56 -2.56
CA ALA A 4 3.71 11.17 -1.16
C ALA A 4 3.88 12.38 -0.24
N GLU A 5 4.72 13.35 -0.62
CA GLU A 5 4.91 14.59 0.12
C GLU A 5 3.67 15.49 0.10
N ALA A 6 2.94 15.55 -1.02
CA ALA A 6 1.68 16.31 -1.11
C ALA A 6 0.61 15.72 -0.17
N ALA A 7 0.47 14.39 -0.16
CA ALA A 7 -0.44 13.68 0.75
C ALA A 7 -0.05 13.91 2.22
N ARG A 8 1.24 13.69 2.56
CA ARG A 8 1.76 13.91 3.91
C ARG A 8 1.50 15.35 4.39
N SER A 9 1.83 16.34 3.56
CA SER A 9 1.65 17.75 3.92
C SER A 9 0.18 18.11 4.14
N ALA A 10 -0.74 17.57 3.33
CA ALA A 10 -2.18 17.80 3.49
C ALA A 10 -2.68 17.23 4.81
N LEU A 11 -2.32 15.99 5.14
CA LEU A 11 -2.73 15.34 6.39
C LEU A 11 -2.17 16.06 7.62
N VAL A 12 -0.88 16.41 7.62
CA VAL A 12 -0.27 17.17 8.73
C VAL A 12 -0.94 18.54 8.90
N SER A 13 -1.27 19.23 7.79
CA SER A 13 -1.98 20.52 7.85
C SER A 13 -3.42 20.38 8.38
N SER A 14 -4.02 19.20 8.24
CA SER A 14 -5.34 18.88 8.80
C SER A 14 -5.28 18.33 10.23
N GLY A 15 -4.09 18.29 10.84
CA GLY A 15 -3.89 17.91 12.24
C GLY A 15 -3.68 16.41 12.46
N HIS A 16 -3.46 15.62 11.42
CA HIS A 16 -3.14 14.20 11.54
C HIS A 16 -1.66 13.96 11.85
N GLU A 17 -1.39 12.95 12.65
CA GLU A 17 -0.05 12.37 12.79
C GLU A 17 0.22 11.44 11.62
N VAL A 18 1.40 11.54 10.99
CA VAL A 18 1.73 10.78 9.78
C VAL A 18 3.05 10.02 9.98
N GLY A 19 2.98 8.71 10.07
CA GLY A 19 4.12 7.82 9.85
C GLY A 19 4.47 7.81 8.36
N PHE A 20 5.68 8.20 8.00
CA PHE A 20 6.10 8.29 6.60
C PHE A 20 7.30 7.39 6.34
N HIS A 21 7.18 6.51 5.37
CA HIS A 21 8.22 5.57 4.97
C HIS A 21 8.61 5.76 3.50
N ASP A 22 9.88 6.01 3.25
CA ASP A 22 10.50 5.89 1.95
C ASP A 22 11.39 4.65 1.95
N LEU A 23 10.86 3.53 1.47
CA LEU A 23 11.53 2.23 1.52
C LEU A 23 12.91 2.23 0.86
N TYR A 24 13.13 3.07 -0.17
CA TYR A 24 14.44 3.21 -0.80
C TYR A 24 15.42 4.00 0.08
N GLN A 25 14.97 5.10 0.69
CA GLN A 25 15.83 5.91 1.57
C GLN A 25 16.18 5.17 2.86
N GLU A 26 15.25 4.37 3.37
CA GLU A 26 15.43 3.53 4.55
C GLU A 26 16.32 2.32 4.30
N GLY A 27 16.59 1.98 3.04
CA GLY A 27 17.32 0.76 2.68
C GLY A 27 16.56 -0.50 3.07
N PHE A 28 15.23 -0.47 2.95
CA PHE A 28 14.37 -1.59 3.32
C PHE A 28 14.78 -2.86 2.59
N ASP A 29 15.05 -3.94 3.31
CA ASP A 29 15.31 -5.25 2.73
C ASP A 29 14.01 -5.94 2.34
N PRO A 30 13.73 -6.14 1.04
CA PRO A 30 12.50 -6.76 0.56
C PRO A 30 12.48 -8.30 0.64
N ILE A 31 13.62 -8.92 1.00
CA ILE A 31 13.72 -10.38 1.01
C ILE A 31 13.18 -10.92 2.32
N LEU A 32 12.11 -11.71 2.24
CA LEU A 32 11.55 -12.43 3.39
C LEU A 32 12.48 -13.60 3.75
N PRO A 33 13.18 -13.55 4.90
CA PRO A 33 14.02 -14.65 5.33
C PRO A 33 13.19 -15.82 5.88
N SER A 34 13.74 -17.03 5.81
CA SER A 34 13.04 -18.25 6.25
C SER A 34 12.62 -18.22 7.72
N GLU A 35 13.38 -17.52 8.53
CA GLU A 35 13.19 -17.37 9.98
C GLU A 35 11.93 -16.56 10.33
N GLU A 36 11.52 -15.64 9.43
CA GLU A 36 10.32 -14.83 9.60
C GLU A 36 9.03 -15.49 9.10
N ILE A 37 9.12 -16.61 8.34
CA ILE A 37 7.94 -17.29 7.76
C ILE A 37 7.00 -17.89 8.84
N PRO A 38 7.49 -18.53 9.91
CA PRO A 38 6.59 -19.00 10.96
C PRO A 38 5.84 -17.86 11.62
N LYS A 39 4.60 -18.13 12.08
CA LYS A 39 3.78 -17.12 12.78
C LYS A 39 4.48 -16.52 14.00
N ASP A 40 5.21 -17.34 14.71
CA ASP A 40 6.03 -17.05 15.91
C ASP A 40 7.52 -16.88 15.57
N GLY A 41 7.84 -16.68 14.29
CA GLY A 41 9.20 -16.46 13.81
C GLY A 41 9.82 -15.16 14.36
N ASP A 42 11.14 -15.17 14.45
CA ASP A 42 11.90 -14.00 14.93
C ASP A 42 11.93 -12.91 13.87
N VAL A 43 11.24 -11.81 14.14
CA VAL A 43 11.04 -10.71 13.18
C VAL A 43 12.11 -9.64 13.42
N ASP A 44 12.76 -9.19 12.34
CA ASP A 44 13.69 -8.07 12.40
C ASP A 44 13.04 -6.84 13.06
N PRO A 45 13.71 -6.14 13.99
CA PRO A 45 13.16 -4.98 14.69
C PRO A 45 12.68 -3.85 13.76
N VAL A 46 13.30 -3.66 12.60
CA VAL A 46 12.83 -2.69 11.59
C VAL A 46 11.48 -3.13 11.02
N ILE A 47 11.33 -4.40 10.70
CA ILE A 47 10.06 -4.96 10.21
C ILE A 47 8.99 -4.92 11.30
N GLN A 48 9.35 -5.25 12.55
CA GLN A 48 8.41 -5.18 13.67
C GLN A 48 7.85 -3.77 13.84
N LYS A 49 8.69 -2.75 13.70
CA LYS A 49 8.23 -1.35 13.72
C LYS A 49 7.18 -1.08 12.64
N HIS A 50 7.41 -1.49 11.39
CA HIS A 50 6.41 -1.35 10.32
C HIS A 50 5.12 -2.13 10.62
N CYS A 51 5.23 -3.32 11.23
CA CYS A 51 4.07 -4.10 11.67
C CYS A 51 3.24 -3.37 12.73
N ASP A 52 3.88 -2.80 13.74
CA ASP A 52 3.21 -2.05 14.82
C ASP A 52 2.53 -0.78 14.28
N GLU A 53 3.20 -0.07 13.38
CA GLU A 53 2.67 1.15 12.76
C GLU A 53 1.45 0.85 11.88
N ILE A 54 1.49 -0.15 11.01
CA ILE A 54 0.35 -0.49 10.15
C ILE A 54 -0.83 -1.03 10.95
N ALA A 55 -0.58 -1.82 11.99
CA ALA A 55 -1.63 -2.36 12.85
C ALA A 55 -2.39 -1.25 13.63
N SER A 56 -1.69 -0.16 14.00
CA SER A 56 -2.26 0.95 14.77
C SER A 56 -2.82 2.09 13.91
N ALA A 57 -2.49 2.15 12.64
CA ALA A 57 -2.90 3.23 11.73
C ALA A 57 -4.43 3.30 11.56
N ASP A 58 -4.99 4.52 11.56
CA ASP A 58 -6.41 4.78 11.27
C ASP A 58 -6.69 4.85 9.76
N GLY A 59 -5.68 5.14 8.95
CA GLY A 59 -5.70 5.18 7.49
C GLY A 59 -4.34 4.83 6.89
N ILE A 60 -4.35 4.30 5.67
CA ILE A 60 -3.13 3.85 4.98
C ILE A 60 -3.05 4.50 3.60
N ILE A 61 -1.89 5.05 3.26
CA ILE A 61 -1.63 5.60 1.93
C ILE A 61 -0.44 4.86 1.31
N ILE A 62 -0.65 4.34 0.11
CA ILE A 62 0.38 3.67 -0.69
C ILE A 62 0.66 4.49 -1.94
N VAL A 63 1.93 4.77 -2.22
CA VAL A 63 2.35 5.53 -3.42
C VAL A 63 3.42 4.73 -4.17
N HIS A 64 3.13 4.35 -5.41
CA HIS A 64 4.10 3.61 -6.22
C HIS A 64 3.85 3.71 -7.73
N PRO A 65 4.86 3.50 -8.59
CA PRO A 65 4.64 3.37 -10.03
C PRO A 65 3.97 2.04 -10.37
N ASN A 66 3.20 2.02 -11.45
CA ASN A 66 2.72 0.78 -12.06
C ASN A 66 3.85 0.15 -12.89
N TRP A 67 4.39 -0.95 -12.43
CA TRP A 67 5.38 -1.75 -13.16
C TRP A 67 4.81 -3.12 -13.48
N TRP A 68 4.47 -3.34 -14.77
CA TRP A 68 3.92 -4.61 -15.24
C TRP A 68 2.61 -5.03 -14.53
N GLY A 69 1.75 -4.07 -14.17
CA GLY A 69 0.54 -4.33 -13.40
C GLY A 69 0.79 -4.68 -11.94
N MET A 70 1.98 -4.40 -11.40
CA MET A 70 2.44 -4.77 -10.06
C MET A 70 3.11 -3.58 -9.35
N PRO A 71 3.20 -3.60 -8.01
CA PRO A 71 4.11 -2.73 -7.28
C PRO A 71 5.58 -3.11 -7.55
N PRO A 72 6.52 -2.15 -7.37
CA PRO A 72 7.95 -2.46 -7.41
C PRO A 72 8.35 -3.55 -6.41
N ALA A 73 9.45 -4.28 -6.71
CA ALA A 73 9.92 -5.39 -5.89
C ALA A 73 10.11 -5.03 -4.41
N ILE A 74 10.63 -3.85 -4.11
CA ILE A 74 10.81 -3.38 -2.72
C ILE A 74 9.48 -3.27 -1.97
N LEU A 75 8.42 -2.76 -2.63
CA LEU A 75 7.10 -2.64 -2.02
C LEU A 75 6.40 -4.01 -1.93
N LYS A 76 6.65 -4.91 -2.91
CA LYS A 76 6.15 -6.30 -2.81
C LYS A 76 6.80 -7.01 -1.62
N GLY A 77 8.10 -6.84 -1.41
CA GLY A 77 8.79 -7.40 -0.23
C GLY A 77 8.29 -6.79 1.09
N TRP A 78 7.95 -5.50 1.09
CA TRP A 78 7.30 -4.88 2.24
C TRP A 78 5.95 -5.55 2.55
N ILE A 79 5.13 -5.83 1.52
CA ILE A 79 3.88 -6.58 1.70
C ILE A 79 4.16 -7.95 2.32
N ASP A 80 5.13 -8.68 1.78
CA ASP A 80 5.46 -10.06 2.22
C ASP A 80 5.94 -10.13 3.67
N ARG A 81 6.65 -9.09 4.14
CA ARG A 81 7.23 -9.07 5.49
C ARG A 81 6.31 -8.42 6.53
N VAL A 82 5.47 -7.46 6.13
CA VAL A 82 4.66 -6.64 7.05
C VAL A 82 3.20 -7.07 7.12
N ILE A 83 2.60 -7.47 5.97
CA ILE A 83 1.21 -7.97 5.94
C ILE A 83 1.22 -9.46 6.29
N ARG A 84 1.32 -9.75 7.58
CA ARG A 84 1.53 -11.11 8.10
C ARG A 84 0.47 -11.54 9.10
N PRO A 85 0.32 -12.87 9.38
CA PRO A 85 -0.58 -13.36 10.40
C PRO A 85 -0.29 -12.78 11.79
N GLY A 86 -1.35 -12.45 12.54
CA GLY A 86 -1.24 -11.81 13.85
C GLY A 86 -1.02 -10.29 13.82
N VAL A 87 -0.72 -9.71 12.65
CA VAL A 87 -0.57 -8.26 12.44
C VAL A 87 -1.72 -7.72 11.60
N ALA A 88 -1.84 -8.20 10.37
CA ALA A 88 -2.83 -7.68 9.41
C ALA A 88 -4.06 -8.58 9.25
N TYR A 89 -3.90 -9.86 9.54
CA TYR A 89 -4.98 -10.85 9.48
C TYR A 89 -4.70 -12.03 10.40
N GLU A 90 -5.73 -12.86 10.66
CA GLU A 90 -5.64 -14.07 11.48
C GLU A 90 -6.56 -15.16 10.91
N PHE A 91 -6.09 -16.40 10.85
CA PHE A 91 -6.96 -17.54 10.58
C PHE A 91 -7.73 -17.94 11.85
N LEU A 92 -9.00 -18.30 11.68
CA LEU A 92 -9.83 -18.73 12.79
C LEU A 92 -9.35 -20.08 13.34
N GLU A 93 -9.66 -20.36 14.61
CA GLU A 93 -9.31 -21.64 15.23
C GLU A 93 -9.91 -22.82 14.45
N GLY A 94 -9.06 -23.81 14.11
CA GLY A 94 -9.44 -24.95 13.29
C GLY A 94 -9.30 -24.74 11.79
N ASP A 95 -8.91 -23.55 11.32
CA ASP A 95 -8.58 -23.27 9.93
C ASP A 95 -7.07 -23.42 9.72
N SER A 96 -6.67 -24.33 8.83
CA SER A 96 -5.25 -24.59 8.50
C SER A 96 -4.72 -23.67 7.39
N GLY A 97 -5.46 -22.64 7.02
CA GLY A 97 -5.07 -21.66 5.99
C GLY A 97 -5.82 -21.82 4.65
N GLU A 98 -6.79 -22.71 4.57
CA GLU A 98 -7.66 -22.90 3.40
C GLU A 98 -8.86 -21.96 3.37
N GLY A 99 -9.18 -21.33 4.48
CA GLY A 99 -10.31 -20.39 4.61
C GLY A 99 -9.94 -18.95 4.30
N VAL A 100 -10.92 -18.06 4.50
CA VAL A 100 -10.72 -16.62 4.43
C VAL A 100 -10.42 -16.11 5.83
N PRO A 101 -9.23 -15.54 6.07
CA PRO A 101 -8.85 -15.06 7.39
C PRO A 101 -9.71 -13.87 7.84
N GLN A 102 -9.75 -13.65 9.14
CA GLN A 102 -10.27 -12.41 9.72
C GLN A 102 -9.25 -11.29 9.57
N GLY A 103 -9.65 -10.14 9.01
CA GLY A 103 -8.81 -8.94 8.95
C GLY A 103 -8.64 -8.30 10.33
N LEU A 104 -7.43 -7.83 10.62
CA LEU A 104 -7.06 -7.24 11.91
C LEU A 104 -6.68 -5.76 11.84
N LEU A 105 -6.50 -5.19 10.64
CA LEU A 105 -6.11 -3.79 10.52
C LEU A 105 -7.19 -2.86 11.07
N LYS A 106 -6.76 -1.89 11.87
CA LYS A 106 -7.61 -0.85 12.45
C LYS A 106 -8.05 0.18 11.40
N ALA A 107 -7.24 0.34 10.35
CA ALA A 107 -7.48 1.32 9.31
C ALA A 107 -8.88 1.17 8.70
N SER A 108 -9.62 2.28 8.67
CA SER A 108 -10.95 2.33 8.04
C SER A 108 -10.87 2.55 6.54
N LYS A 109 -9.82 3.25 6.08
CA LYS A 109 -9.64 3.68 4.68
C LYS A 109 -8.22 3.41 4.19
N THR A 110 -8.11 2.98 2.94
CA THR A 110 -6.84 2.94 2.20
C THR A 110 -6.93 3.77 0.93
N VAL A 111 -5.90 4.56 0.68
CA VAL A 111 -5.72 5.34 -0.54
C VAL A 111 -4.47 4.86 -1.27
N VAL A 112 -4.59 4.55 -2.57
CA VAL A 112 -3.47 4.12 -3.39
C VAL A 112 -3.28 5.09 -4.55
N PHE A 113 -2.12 5.74 -4.61
CA PHE A 113 -1.73 6.59 -5.72
C PHE A 113 -0.72 5.87 -6.60
N ASN A 114 -1.09 5.68 -7.87
CA ASN A 114 -0.20 5.08 -8.86
C ASN A 114 0.28 6.12 -9.87
N THR A 115 1.47 5.93 -10.40
CA THR A 115 1.93 6.58 -11.62
C THR A 115 2.10 5.55 -12.72
N SER A 116 1.73 5.92 -13.97
CA SER A 116 1.82 5.00 -15.11
C SER A 116 2.23 5.75 -16.37
N ASN A 117 2.79 5.02 -17.34
CA ASN A 117 2.97 5.48 -18.71
C ASN A 117 1.93 4.90 -19.69
N THR A 118 0.91 4.24 -19.16
CA THR A 118 -0.24 3.71 -19.90
C THR A 118 -1.54 4.31 -19.37
N PHE A 119 -2.53 4.44 -20.22
CA PHE A 119 -3.85 4.92 -19.83
C PHE A 119 -4.59 3.87 -18.98
N PRO A 120 -5.33 4.28 -17.92
CA PRO A 120 -6.11 3.36 -17.09
C PRO A 120 -7.13 2.53 -17.88
N GLU A 121 -7.70 3.07 -18.96
CA GLU A 121 -8.63 2.37 -19.83
C GLU A 121 -7.98 1.14 -20.47
N ARG A 122 -6.73 1.26 -20.92
CA ARG A 122 -5.96 0.15 -21.47
C ARG A 122 -5.71 -0.93 -20.41
N GLU A 123 -5.32 -0.54 -19.20
CA GLU A 123 -5.09 -1.48 -18.09
C GLU A 123 -6.35 -2.29 -17.79
N ARG A 124 -7.51 -1.64 -17.75
CA ARG A 124 -8.80 -2.32 -17.54
C ARG A 124 -9.20 -3.23 -18.69
N GLN A 125 -9.12 -2.73 -19.93
CA GLN A 125 -9.62 -3.46 -21.09
C GLN A 125 -8.76 -4.65 -21.49
N VAL A 126 -7.44 -4.52 -21.35
CA VAL A 126 -6.48 -5.54 -21.80
C VAL A 126 -6.08 -6.48 -20.66
N PHE A 127 -5.91 -5.97 -19.44
CA PHE A 127 -5.34 -6.72 -18.32
C PHE A 127 -6.29 -6.87 -17.12
N GLY A 128 -7.50 -6.29 -17.16
CA GLY A 128 -8.47 -6.38 -16.05
C GLY A 128 -8.09 -5.57 -14.82
N ASP A 129 -7.21 -4.56 -14.95
CA ASP A 129 -6.70 -3.72 -13.87
C ASP A 129 -6.16 -4.52 -12.66
N PRO A 130 -5.03 -5.19 -12.83
CA PRO A 130 -4.49 -6.07 -11.78
C PRO A 130 -4.17 -5.35 -10.47
N LEU A 131 -3.81 -4.05 -10.51
CA LEU A 131 -3.54 -3.28 -9.30
C LEU A 131 -4.80 -2.99 -8.48
N GLU A 132 -5.97 -2.81 -9.12
CA GLU A 132 -7.23 -2.68 -8.41
C GLU A 132 -7.54 -3.97 -7.63
N THR A 133 -7.45 -5.11 -8.29
CA THR A 133 -7.68 -6.42 -7.67
C THR A 133 -6.69 -6.69 -6.55
N LEU A 134 -5.41 -6.42 -6.78
CA LEU A 134 -4.35 -6.64 -5.80
C LEU A 134 -4.60 -5.86 -4.51
N TRP A 135 -4.72 -4.54 -4.62
CA TRP A 135 -4.79 -3.67 -3.45
C TRP A 135 -6.14 -3.78 -2.74
N LYS A 136 -7.23 -3.70 -3.50
CA LYS A 136 -8.57 -3.68 -2.92
C LYS A 136 -8.98 -5.03 -2.35
N ASN A 137 -8.81 -6.10 -3.13
CA ASN A 137 -9.37 -7.41 -2.78
C ASN A 137 -8.35 -8.30 -2.06
N CYS A 138 -7.14 -8.47 -2.68
CA CYS A 138 -6.18 -9.45 -2.17
C CYS A 138 -5.44 -8.98 -0.92
N ILE A 139 -5.26 -7.66 -0.73
CA ILE A 139 -4.51 -7.13 0.42
C ILE A 139 -5.46 -6.46 1.41
N PHE A 140 -5.89 -5.22 1.15
CA PHE A 140 -6.59 -4.45 2.17
C PHE A 140 -8.00 -4.95 2.49
N GLY A 141 -8.74 -5.47 1.50
CA GLY A 141 -10.04 -6.11 1.73
C GLY A 141 -9.91 -7.35 2.62
N LEU A 142 -8.91 -8.20 2.37
CA LEU A 142 -8.61 -9.36 3.21
C LEU A 142 -8.19 -8.94 4.63
N CYS A 143 -7.45 -7.86 4.77
CA CYS A 143 -7.02 -7.31 6.06
C CYS A 143 -8.13 -6.54 6.82
N GLY A 144 -9.35 -6.44 6.27
CA GLY A 144 -10.51 -5.85 6.94
C GLY A 144 -10.78 -4.37 6.63
N VAL A 145 -10.00 -3.73 5.78
CA VAL A 145 -10.21 -2.32 5.39
C VAL A 145 -11.42 -2.22 4.46
N LYS A 146 -12.38 -1.34 4.82
CA LYS A 146 -13.68 -1.26 4.12
C LYS A 146 -13.70 -0.21 3.02
N GLU A 147 -13.04 0.92 3.25
CA GLU A 147 -13.01 2.02 2.29
C GLU A 147 -11.71 1.98 1.49
N PHE A 148 -11.86 1.92 0.19
CA PHE A 148 -10.72 1.86 -0.73
C PHE A 148 -10.88 2.89 -1.84
N TYR A 149 -9.84 3.72 -2.03
CA TYR A 149 -9.73 4.67 -3.12
C TYR A 149 -8.42 4.46 -3.86
N ARG A 150 -8.45 4.47 -5.19
CA ARG A 150 -7.25 4.41 -6.01
C ARG A 150 -7.32 5.35 -7.20
N THR A 151 -6.25 6.08 -7.40
CA THR A 151 -6.06 6.94 -8.58
C THR A 151 -4.74 6.62 -9.27
N THR A 152 -4.77 6.64 -10.62
CA THR A 152 -3.58 6.47 -11.45
C THR A 152 -3.32 7.73 -12.27
N TYR A 153 -2.23 8.40 -11.96
CA TYR A 153 -1.75 9.56 -12.73
C TYR A 153 -0.96 9.10 -13.95
N SER A 154 -1.45 9.44 -15.13
CA SER A 154 -0.91 8.96 -16.41
C SER A 154 -1.21 9.96 -17.56
N VAL A 155 -0.43 10.04 -18.58
CA VAL A 155 0.82 9.33 -18.91
C VAL A 155 1.98 10.20 -18.42
N ILE A 156 2.82 9.70 -17.53
CA ILE A 156 3.85 10.51 -16.86
C ILE A 156 4.85 11.09 -17.86
N ILE A 157 5.34 10.25 -18.79
CA ILE A 157 6.41 10.64 -19.72
C ILE A 157 6.04 11.81 -20.63
N THR A 158 4.77 11.98 -20.97
CA THR A 158 4.26 13.08 -21.81
C THR A 158 3.54 14.16 -21.03
N SER A 159 3.46 14.05 -19.70
CA SER A 159 2.75 15.02 -18.89
C SER A 159 3.46 16.37 -18.82
N THR A 160 2.68 17.44 -18.84
CA THR A 160 3.17 18.81 -18.66
C THR A 160 3.36 19.15 -17.18
N SER A 161 4.13 20.20 -16.89
CA SER A 161 4.26 20.72 -15.53
C SER A 161 2.91 21.14 -14.95
N THR A 162 2.02 21.72 -15.76
CA THR A 162 0.68 22.13 -15.34
C THR A 162 -0.17 20.94 -14.93
N GLN A 163 -0.16 19.87 -15.71
CA GLN A 163 -0.87 18.62 -15.37
C GLN A 163 -0.35 18.03 -14.05
N ARG A 164 0.98 17.94 -13.89
CA ARG A 164 1.57 17.41 -12.64
C ARG A 164 1.23 18.25 -11.41
N LYS A 165 1.14 19.58 -11.55
CA LYS A 165 0.69 20.46 -10.46
C LYS A 165 -0.79 20.19 -10.11
N ALA A 166 -1.66 20.05 -11.12
CA ALA A 166 -3.07 19.73 -10.90
C ALA A 166 -3.23 18.37 -10.19
N TRP A 167 -2.45 17.35 -10.59
CA TRP A 167 -2.43 16.05 -9.89
C TRP A 167 -2.00 16.15 -8.42
N LEU A 168 -1.08 17.04 -8.07
CA LEU A 168 -0.70 17.24 -6.66
C LEU A 168 -1.80 17.92 -5.85
N GLU A 169 -2.60 18.81 -6.45
CA GLU A 169 -3.79 19.35 -5.77
C GLU A 169 -4.86 18.26 -5.58
N ASP A 170 -5.13 17.47 -6.61
CA ASP A 170 -6.04 16.32 -6.54
C ASP A 170 -5.63 15.30 -5.43
N VAL A 171 -4.33 15.05 -5.26
CA VAL A 171 -3.80 14.23 -4.14
C VAL A 171 -4.21 14.81 -2.78
N LYS A 172 -4.11 16.13 -2.60
CA LYS A 172 -4.44 16.79 -1.33
C LYS A 172 -5.93 16.74 -1.01
N GLU A 173 -6.77 16.75 -2.05
CA GLU A 173 -8.23 16.65 -1.89
C GLU A 173 -8.70 15.22 -1.58
N ALA A 174 -7.91 14.20 -1.97
CA ALA A 174 -8.26 12.80 -1.81
C ALA A 174 -7.93 12.20 -0.43
N VAL A 175 -7.13 12.89 0.40
CA VAL A 175 -6.63 12.38 1.69
C VAL A 175 -7.24 13.07 2.89
#